data_c498be485fbe2b5e9fd28ace2e1a035d
#
_entry.id   c498be485fbe2b5e9fd28ace2e1a035d
#
_cell.length_a   1.000
_cell.length_b   1.000
_cell.length_c   1.000
_cell.angle_alpha   90.00
_cell.angle_beta   90.00
_cell.angle_gamma   90.00
#
_symmetry.space_group_name_H-M   'P 1'
#
loop_
_entity.id
_entity.type
_entity.pdbx_description
1 polymer ?
#
loop_
_entity_poly.entity_id
_entity_poly.type
_entity_poly.pdbx_seq_one_letter_code
_entity_poly.pdbx_strand_id
1 'polypeptide(L)'
;RIRQVQDMLGRRIAIENVSYYAAPYQALGEIEFIDAVLREADCDLLLDVNNVFVNAINHGYDPRAFIAAMPGARIASLHIAGHYDEADDLKVDTHGAAVKDSVWDLLAFAYATHGVRPTLLERDFNFPPLPMLLAEVQRIRDMQAAGA
;
A
#
# COMPACT_ATOMS: atom_id res chain seq x y z
N ARG A 1 -16.50 8.77 -11.86
CA ARG A 1 -16.14 9.77 -10.84
C ARG A 1 -14.64 10.11 -10.86
N ILE A 2 -13.72 9.14 -10.90
CA ILE A 2 -12.27 9.40 -10.94
C ILE A 2 -11.92 10.34 -12.10
N ARG A 3 -12.39 10.06 -13.34
CA ARG A 3 -12.18 10.94 -14.49
C ARG A 3 -12.69 12.36 -14.25
N GLN A 4 -13.88 12.52 -13.67
CA GLN A 4 -14.43 13.84 -13.34
C GLN A 4 -13.53 14.61 -12.38
N VAL A 5 -12.97 13.94 -11.36
CA VAL A 5 -12.01 14.56 -10.42
C VAL A 5 -10.73 14.98 -11.17
N GLN A 6 -10.20 14.09 -12.01
CA GLN A 6 -9.02 14.39 -12.83
C GLN A 6 -9.26 15.58 -13.77
N ASP A 7 -10.43 15.63 -14.42
CA ASP A 7 -10.82 16.76 -15.30
C ASP A 7 -10.90 18.08 -14.52
N MET A 8 -11.49 18.05 -13.29
CA MET A 8 -11.55 19.23 -12.43
C MET A 8 -10.19 19.70 -11.94
N LEU A 9 -9.28 18.76 -11.64
CA LEU A 9 -7.93 19.06 -11.16
C LEU A 9 -6.94 19.38 -12.30
N GLY A 10 -7.30 19.06 -13.54
CA GLY A 10 -6.41 19.18 -14.69
C GLY A 10 -5.19 18.26 -14.62
N ARG A 11 -5.27 17.16 -13.86
CA ARG A 11 -4.16 16.22 -13.66
C ARG A 11 -4.66 14.82 -13.29
N ARG A 12 -3.82 13.83 -13.59
CA ARG A 12 -4.03 12.45 -13.12
C ARG A 12 -3.90 12.38 -11.59
N ILE A 13 -4.71 11.56 -10.96
CA ILE A 13 -4.62 11.23 -9.52
C ILE A 13 -4.19 9.78 -9.35
N ALA A 14 -3.62 9.44 -8.20
CA ALA A 14 -3.41 8.08 -7.78
C ALA A 14 -4.57 7.65 -6.86
N ILE A 15 -5.03 6.43 -7.03
CA ILE A 15 -6.00 5.78 -6.12
C ILE A 15 -5.27 4.72 -5.30
N GLU A 16 -5.72 4.51 -4.09
CA GLU A 16 -5.12 3.56 -3.16
C GLU A 16 -5.82 2.20 -3.19
N ASN A 17 -5.04 1.11 -3.04
CA ASN A 17 -5.57 -0.19 -2.70
C ASN A 17 -5.94 -0.20 -1.22
N VAL A 18 -7.22 -0.36 -0.92
CA VAL A 18 -7.73 -0.28 0.46
C VAL A 18 -7.72 -1.63 1.17
N SER A 19 -7.61 -1.61 2.51
CA SER A 19 -7.93 -2.77 3.33
C SER A 19 -9.45 -3.01 3.37
N TYR A 20 -9.86 -4.30 3.41
CA TYR A 20 -11.27 -4.66 3.53
C TYR A 20 -11.46 -5.93 4.36
N TYR A 21 -12.63 -6.08 4.99
CA TYR A 21 -12.93 -7.19 5.91
C TYR A 21 -14.04 -8.09 5.43
N ALA A 22 -14.81 -7.65 4.45
CA ALA A 22 -15.87 -8.45 3.83
C ALA A 22 -16.08 -8.06 2.37
N ALA A 23 -16.28 -9.04 1.53
CA ALA A 23 -16.66 -8.88 0.13
C ALA A 23 -17.91 -9.73 -0.15
N PRO A 24 -19.10 -9.27 0.21
CA PRO A 24 -20.35 -10.05 0.08
C PRO A 24 -20.68 -10.40 -1.37
N TYR A 25 -20.20 -9.62 -2.31
CA TYR A 25 -20.29 -9.90 -3.75
C TYR A 25 -19.02 -9.40 -4.44
N GLN A 26 -18.32 -10.32 -5.10
CA GLN A 26 -17.09 -10.03 -5.82
C GLN A 26 -17.11 -10.71 -7.19
N ALA A 27 -17.37 -9.92 -8.22
CA ALA A 27 -17.38 -10.41 -9.61
C ALA A 27 -15.98 -10.50 -10.23
N LEU A 28 -15.03 -9.70 -9.72
CA LEU A 28 -13.62 -9.67 -10.12
C LEU A 28 -12.75 -9.94 -8.89
N GLY A 29 -11.60 -10.57 -9.07
CA GLY A 29 -10.55 -10.59 -8.07
C GLY A 29 -10.03 -9.17 -7.80
N GLU A 30 -9.42 -8.95 -6.62
CA GLU A 30 -8.93 -7.61 -6.24
C GLU A 30 -7.93 -7.06 -7.26
N ILE A 31 -6.97 -7.88 -7.72
CA ILE A 31 -5.99 -7.50 -8.74
C ILE A 31 -6.69 -7.10 -10.06
N GLU A 32 -7.64 -7.90 -10.52
CA GLU A 32 -8.40 -7.62 -11.75
C GLU A 32 -9.21 -6.34 -11.63
N PHE A 33 -9.82 -6.11 -10.45
CA PHE A 33 -10.58 -4.90 -10.16
C PHE A 33 -9.70 -3.66 -10.20
N ILE A 34 -8.55 -3.68 -9.51
CA ILE A 34 -7.60 -2.57 -9.49
C ILE A 34 -7.13 -2.26 -10.92
N ASP A 35 -6.67 -3.28 -11.67
CA ASP A 35 -6.22 -3.10 -13.05
C ASP A 35 -7.32 -2.53 -13.95
N ALA A 36 -8.55 -3.01 -13.83
CA ALA A 36 -9.69 -2.48 -14.58
C ALA A 36 -9.96 -1.00 -14.25
N VAL A 37 -9.91 -0.62 -12.97
CA VAL A 37 -10.11 0.78 -12.55
C VAL A 37 -9.00 1.68 -13.10
N LEU A 38 -7.74 1.27 -12.98
CA LEU A 38 -6.59 2.04 -13.47
C LEU A 38 -6.68 2.27 -14.98
N ARG A 39 -7.05 1.25 -15.75
CA ARG A 39 -7.21 1.36 -17.19
C ARG A 39 -8.42 2.20 -17.58
N GLU A 40 -9.58 1.92 -16.99
CA GLU A 40 -10.83 2.60 -17.32
C GLU A 40 -10.80 4.08 -16.95
N ALA A 41 -10.23 4.43 -15.80
CA ALA A 41 -10.16 5.81 -15.34
C ALA A 41 -8.94 6.57 -15.87
N ASP A 42 -7.95 5.87 -16.41
CA ASP A 42 -6.61 6.37 -16.75
C ASP A 42 -5.98 7.10 -15.55
N CYS A 43 -6.04 6.47 -14.37
CA CYS A 43 -5.44 6.99 -13.14
C CYS A 43 -4.21 6.17 -12.75
N ASP A 44 -3.47 6.66 -11.75
CA ASP A 44 -2.31 5.98 -11.20
C ASP A 44 -2.70 5.22 -9.92
N LEU A 45 -1.78 4.41 -9.41
CA LEU A 45 -1.90 3.65 -8.17
C LEU A 45 -1.03 4.27 -7.08
N LEU A 46 -1.61 4.48 -5.91
CA LEU A 46 -0.91 4.59 -4.66
C LEU A 46 -0.91 3.17 -4.06
N LEU A 47 0.25 2.53 -4.01
CA LEU A 47 0.35 1.18 -3.48
C LEU A 47 0.64 1.23 -1.98
N ASP A 48 -0.38 0.94 -1.17
CA ASP A 48 -0.20 0.75 0.27
C ASP A 48 0.20 -0.69 0.57
N VAL A 49 1.44 -0.82 1.08
CA VAL A 49 2.06 -2.12 1.36
C VAL A 49 1.49 -2.74 2.65
N ASN A 50 1.07 -1.92 3.62
CA ASN A 50 0.41 -2.40 4.83
C ASN A 50 -0.98 -2.98 4.51
N ASN A 51 -1.76 -2.32 3.65
CA ASN A 51 -3.06 -2.79 3.20
C ASN A 51 -2.95 -4.12 2.45
N VAL A 52 -1.91 -4.28 1.62
CA VAL A 52 -1.63 -5.58 0.99
C VAL A 52 -1.34 -6.65 2.05
N PHE A 53 -0.53 -6.35 3.07
CA PHE A 53 -0.23 -7.31 4.14
C PHE A 53 -1.48 -7.69 4.94
N VAL A 54 -2.26 -6.69 5.37
CA VAL A 54 -3.51 -6.88 6.13
C VAL A 54 -4.48 -7.77 5.35
N ASN A 55 -4.74 -7.42 4.09
CA ASN A 55 -5.63 -8.18 3.22
C ASN A 55 -5.10 -9.60 2.96
N ALA A 56 -3.78 -9.76 2.77
CA ALA A 56 -3.17 -11.07 2.53
C ALA A 56 -3.42 -12.04 3.69
N ILE A 57 -3.30 -11.58 4.94
CA ILE A 57 -3.61 -12.39 6.12
C ILE A 57 -5.11 -12.64 6.21
N ASN A 58 -5.93 -11.59 6.11
CA ASN A 58 -7.38 -11.68 6.33
C ASN A 58 -8.10 -12.51 5.25
N HIS A 59 -7.56 -12.57 4.04
CA HIS A 59 -8.18 -13.27 2.90
C HIS A 59 -7.37 -14.46 2.37
N GLY A 60 -6.19 -14.74 2.95
CA GLY A 60 -5.42 -15.96 2.68
C GLY A 60 -4.73 -15.99 1.32
N TYR A 61 -4.14 -14.89 0.86
CA TYR A 61 -3.36 -14.85 -0.38
C TYR A 61 -1.88 -14.48 -0.16
N ASP A 62 -1.05 -14.68 -1.17
CA ASP A 62 0.38 -14.31 -1.13
C ASP A 62 0.55 -12.81 -1.41
N PRO A 63 1.02 -11.99 -0.44
CA PRO A 63 1.21 -10.56 -0.62
C PRO A 63 2.28 -10.21 -1.66
N ARG A 64 3.30 -11.06 -1.84
CA ARG A 64 4.34 -10.82 -2.85
C ARG A 64 3.80 -11.08 -4.26
N ALA A 65 3.00 -12.12 -4.44
CA ALA A 65 2.32 -12.37 -5.71
C ALA A 65 1.37 -11.22 -6.06
N PHE A 66 0.65 -10.69 -5.08
CA PHE A 66 -0.20 -9.51 -5.25
C PHE A 66 0.60 -8.29 -5.72
N ILE A 67 1.68 -7.93 -5.00
CA ILE A 67 2.54 -6.79 -5.38
C ILE A 67 3.11 -6.99 -6.78
N ALA A 68 3.63 -8.18 -7.10
CA ALA A 68 4.22 -8.46 -8.41
C ALA A 68 3.22 -8.34 -9.58
N ALA A 69 1.94 -8.59 -9.32
CA ALA A 69 0.87 -8.47 -10.33
C ALA A 69 0.43 -7.02 -10.59
N MET A 70 0.81 -6.06 -9.74
CA MET A 70 0.43 -4.66 -9.94
C MET A 70 1.13 -4.06 -11.16
N PRO A 71 0.44 -3.18 -11.92
CA PRO A 71 1.02 -2.53 -13.09
C PRO A 71 2.06 -1.48 -12.66
N GLY A 72 3.33 -1.88 -12.54
CA GLY A 72 4.43 -1.07 -12.00
C GLY A 72 4.58 0.32 -12.64
N ALA A 73 4.26 0.45 -13.94
CA ALA A 73 4.28 1.74 -14.63
C ALA A 73 3.20 2.73 -14.14
N ARG A 74 2.19 2.23 -13.41
CA ARG A 74 1.11 3.04 -12.83
C ARG A 74 1.33 3.35 -11.35
N ILE A 75 2.31 2.75 -10.69
CA ILE A 75 2.60 3.04 -9.29
C ILE A 75 3.27 4.42 -9.18
N ALA A 76 2.52 5.39 -8.69
CA ALA A 76 3.00 6.77 -8.50
C ALA A 76 3.76 6.93 -7.17
N SER A 77 3.26 6.30 -6.11
CA SER A 77 3.83 6.35 -4.76
C SER A 77 3.45 5.11 -3.97
N LEU A 78 4.13 4.91 -2.84
CA LEU A 78 3.81 3.87 -1.87
C LEU A 78 3.44 4.48 -0.52
N HIS A 79 2.59 3.76 0.22
CA HIS A 79 2.40 3.95 1.65
C HIS A 79 2.94 2.76 2.43
N ILE A 80 3.37 3.02 3.67
CA ILE A 80 3.76 2.02 4.66
C ILE A 80 3.25 2.46 6.02
N ALA A 81 2.61 1.54 6.74
CA ALA A 81 2.01 1.80 8.04
C ALA A 81 2.15 0.59 8.97
N GLY A 82 1.80 0.78 10.23
CA GLY A 82 1.65 -0.32 11.19
C GLY A 82 0.18 -0.65 11.43
N HIS A 83 -0.11 -1.91 11.71
CA HIS A 83 -1.46 -2.43 11.93
C HIS A 83 -1.57 -3.09 13.31
N TYR A 84 -2.79 -3.39 13.73
CA TYR A 84 -3.09 -4.13 14.96
C TYR A 84 -3.33 -5.61 14.66
N ASP A 85 -2.72 -6.50 15.47
CA ASP A 85 -2.97 -7.95 15.43
C ASP A 85 -4.13 -8.27 16.37
N GLU A 86 -5.33 -8.45 15.82
CA GLU A 86 -6.48 -8.91 16.59
C GLU A 86 -6.36 -10.42 16.87
N ALA A 87 -5.92 -11.19 15.88
CA ALA A 87 -5.64 -12.61 15.95
C ALA A 87 -4.53 -12.99 14.94
N ASP A 88 -4.10 -14.26 14.97
CA ASP A 88 -3.09 -14.76 14.03
C ASP A 88 -3.57 -14.63 12.56
N ASP A 89 -4.85 -14.84 12.35
CA ASP A 89 -5.53 -14.81 11.06
C ASP A 89 -6.40 -13.54 10.83
N LEU A 90 -6.31 -12.57 11.73
CA LEU A 90 -7.05 -11.31 11.63
C LEU A 90 -6.18 -10.10 11.98
N LYS A 91 -5.97 -9.24 11.01
CA LYS A 91 -5.27 -7.96 11.16
C LYS A 91 -6.23 -6.81 10.96
N VAL A 92 -6.07 -5.76 11.76
CA VAL A 92 -6.88 -4.53 11.66
C VAL A 92 -5.98 -3.40 11.20
N ASP A 93 -6.34 -2.81 10.08
CA ASP A 93 -5.65 -1.68 9.49
C ASP A 93 -5.93 -0.42 10.28
N THR A 94 -5.02 -0.09 11.18
CA THR A 94 -5.22 0.99 12.16
C THR A 94 -4.30 2.17 11.94
N HIS A 95 -3.15 1.98 11.29
CA HIS A 95 -2.07 2.96 11.18
C HIS A 95 -1.63 3.57 12.52
N GLY A 96 -1.89 2.88 13.63
CA GLY A 96 -1.65 3.32 14.99
C GLY A 96 -0.48 2.64 15.71
N ALA A 97 0.29 1.81 15.00
CA ALA A 97 1.43 1.05 15.53
C ALA A 97 2.72 1.31 14.75
N ALA A 98 3.86 0.91 15.30
CA ALA A 98 5.11 0.87 14.55
C ALA A 98 5.00 -0.12 13.37
N VAL A 99 5.69 0.18 12.28
CA VAL A 99 5.74 -0.69 11.11
C VAL A 99 6.43 -2.01 11.47
N LYS A 100 5.80 -3.14 11.15
CA LYS A 100 6.30 -4.47 11.45
C LYS A 100 7.33 -4.94 10.43
N ASP A 101 8.25 -5.82 10.83
CA ASP A 101 9.31 -6.31 9.94
C ASP A 101 8.76 -6.98 8.69
N SER A 102 7.64 -7.72 8.79
CA SER A 102 6.97 -8.31 7.63
C SER A 102 6.51 -7.28 6.59
N VAL A 103 6.07 -6.09 7.04
CA VAL A 103 5.67 -4.99 6.14
C VAL A 103 6.90 -4.29 5.56
N TRP A 104 7.97 -4.13 6.34
CA TRP A 104 9.27 -3.67 5.83
C TRP A 104 9.83 -4.58 4.74
N ASP A 105 9.72 -5.91 4.91
CA ASP A 105 10.15 -6.89 3.91
C ASP A 105 9.33 -6.79 2.62
N LEU A 106 8.01 -6.50 2.74
CA LEU A 106 7.18 -6.26 1.57
C LEU A 106 7.52 -4.94 0.87
N LEU A 107 7.89 -3.88 1.60
CA LEU A 107 8.37 -2.63 1.00
C LEU A 107 9.65 -2.87 0.20
N ALA A 108 10.61 -3.63 0.77
CA ALA A 108 11.83 -4.01 0.07
C ALA A 108 11.51 -4.78 -1.22
N PHE A 109 10.58 -5.73 -1.14
CA PHE A 109 10.12 -6.49 -2.29
C PHE A 109 9.45 -5.61 -3.36
N ALA A 110 8.62 -4.65 -2.95
CA ALA A 110 7.98 -3.70 -3.86
C ALA A 110 9.01 -2.85 -4.61
N TYR A 111 10.05 -2.35 -3.91
CA TYR A 111 11.15 -1.62 -4.54
C TYR A 111 11.95 -2.50 -5.51
N ALA A 112 12.26 -3.73 -5.12
CA ALA A 112 12.99 -4.66 -5.99
C ALA A 112 12.20 -5.01 -7.26
N THR A 113 10.87 -5.09 -7.16
CA THR A 113 9.99 -5.50 -8.27
C THR A 113 9.67 -4.34 -9.21
N HIS A 114 9.37 -3.16 -8.66
CA HIS A 114 8.82 -2.03 -9.42
C HIS A 114 9.75 -0.81 -9.47
N GLY A 115 10.90 -0.89 -8.82
CA GLY A 115 11.81 0.24 -8.63
C GLY A 115 11.38 1.15 -7.48
N VAL A 116 12.32 1.95 -7.03
CA VAL A 116 12.10 2.92 -5.95
C VAL A 116 11.06 3.97 -6.35
N ARG A 117 10.14 4.27 -5.42
CA ARG A 117 9.10 5.29 -5.57
C ARG A 117 9.05 6.17 -4.32
N PRO A 118 8.51 7.39 -4.40
CA PRO A 118 8.17 8.18 -3.21
C PRO A 118 7.34 7.35 -2.25
N THR A 119 7.72 7.33 -0.97
CA THR A 119 7.06 6.51 0.04
C THR A 119 6.71 7.34 1.25
N LEU A 120 5.46 7.30 1.68
CA LEU A 120 4.94 7.94 2.87
C LEU A 120 4.86 6.93 4.02
N LEU A 121 5.42 7.29 5.18
CA LEU A 121 5.09 6.64 6.45
C LEU A 121 3.77 7.20 6.96
N GLU A 122 2.76 6.37 7.07
CA GLU A 122 1.45 6.78 7.58
C GLU A 122 1.26 6.40 9.05
N ARG A 123 0.80 7.37 9.84
CA ARG A 123 0.51 7.21 11.25
C ARG A 123 -0.65 8.11 11.64
N ASP A 124 -1.83 7.52 11.95
CA ASP A 124 -3.06 8.27 12.17
C ASP A 124 -3.30 8.61 13.64
N PHE A 125 -2.79 7.80 14.56
CA PHE A 125 -2.90 8.01 16.00
C PHE A 125 -1.80 7.25 16.75
N ASN A 126 -1.79 7.32 18.08
CA ASN A 126 -0.72 6.75 18.94
C ASN A 126 0.67 7.24 18.50
N PHE A 127 0.78 8.54 18.25
CA PHE A 127 2.04 9.13 17.81
C PHE A 127 3.14 8.89 18.84
N PRO A 128 4.20 8.14 18.50
CA PRO A 128 5.35 8.00 19.39
C PRO A 128 6.15 9.30 19.44
N PRO A 129 7.16 9.41 20.33
CA PRO A 129 8.09 10.51 20.29
C PRO A 129 8.67 10.72 18.88
N LEU A 130 8.75 11.97 18.44
CA LEU A 130 9.21 12.34 17.08
C LEU A 130 10.49 11.62 16.63
N PRO A 131 11.54 11.42 17.48
CA PRO A 131 12.73 10.68 17.07
C PRO A 131 12.44 9.25 16.58
N MET A 132 11.41 8.58 17.11
CA MET A 132 11.02 7.24 16.68
C MET A 132 10.38 7.26 15.28
N LEU A 133 9.51 8.23 15.00
CA LEU A 133 8.96 8.42 13.65
C LEU A 133 10.06 8.76 12.64
N LEU A 134 10.98 9.63 13.03
CA LEU A 134 12.11 9.99 12.16
C LEU A 134 13.05 8.78 11.88
N ALA A 135 13.17 7.84 12.83
CA ALA A 135 13.92 6.62 12.60
C ALA A 135 13.24 5.71 11.55
N GLU A 136 11.91 5.58 11.59
CA GLU A 136 11.16 4.84 10.56
C GLU A 136 11.29 5.53 9.18
N VAL A 137 11.19 6.86 9.11
CA VAL A 137 11.43 7.62 7.88
C VAL A 137 12.86 7.46 7.38
N GLN A 138 13.86 7.42 8.28
CA GLN A 138 15.25 7.18 7.89
C GLN A 138 15.42 5.77 7.32
N ARG A 139 14.76 4.74 7.90
CA ARG A 139 14.78 3.38 7.36
C ARG A 139 14.25 3.34 5.92
N ILE A 140 13.16 4.08 5.61
CA ILE A 140 12.67 4.22 4.23
C ILE A 140 13.75 4.78 3.32
N ARG A 141 14.40 5.87 3.72
CA ARG A 141 15.46 6.51 2.93
C ARG A 141 16.65 5.58 2.67
N ASP A 142 17.07 4.84 3.70
CA ASP A 142 18.16 3.89 3.59
C ASP A 142 17.82 2.76 2.61
N MET A 143 16.60 2.25 2.66
CA MET A 143 16.09 1.24 1.71
C MET A 143 16.01 1.79 0.27
N GLN A 144 15.57 3.03 0.10
CA GLN A 144 15.54 3.70 -1.21
C GLN A 144 16.94 3.88 -1.78
N ALA A 145 17.91 4.26 -0.94
CA ALA A 145 19.30 4.41 -1.36
C ALA A 145 19.96 3.08 -1.75
N ALA A 146 19.56 1.98 -1.10
CA ALA A 146 20.08 0.64 -1.41
C ALA A 146 19.45 0.01 -2.66
N GLY A 147 18.26 0.46 -3.06
CA GLY A 147 17.54 -0.03 -4.24
C GLY A 147 17.65 0.85 -5.48
N ALA A 148 18.42 1.93 -5.42
CA ALA A 148 18.62 2.89 -6.51
C ALA A 148 19.77 2.49 -7.44
#